data_31a454cd1ef44a1e20832870b2910f93
#
_entry.id   31a454cd1ef44a1e20832870b2910f93
#
_cell.length_a   1.000
_cell.length_b   1.000
_cell.length_c   1.000
_cell.angle_alpha   90.00
_cell.angle_beta   90.00
_cell.angle_gamma   90.00
#
_symmetry.space_group_name_H-M   'P 1'
#
loop_
_entity.id
_entity.type
_entity.pdbx_description
1 polymer ?
#
loop_
_entity_poly.entity_id
_entity_poly.type
_entity_poly.pdbx_seq_one_letter_code
_entity_poly.pdbx_strand_id
1 'polypeptide(L)'
;MRVGLGLAALLFLLPVFTVTAVRGQRASEQPEEPIQLLPPGEVDSARTLRVLDGDTVTEMTFSDYLQGVLRAEMPASFAQDALCAQTVAARTYTYYKMQNGGNHGDTADICTDHTCCQAFLGKDRAADNWGKNAERYEAKIENAVSATDGQVMLYGGTPILAVFHSSSAGETWNSGQVWAQDL
;
A
#
# COMPACT_ATOMS: atom_id res chain seq x y z
N MET A 1 3.62 -50.65 -32.00
CA MET A 1 4.23 -50.07 -30.77
C MET A 1 5.01 -48.75 -30.96
N ARG A 2 5.11 -48.18 -32.15
CA ARG A 2 5.85 -46.87 -32.36
C ARG A 2 5.00 -45.61 -32.24
N VAL A 3 3.68 -45.69 -32.32
CA VAL A 3 2.79 -44.51 -32.28
C VAL A 3 2.55 -44.04 -30.81
N GLY A 4 2.57 -44.94 -29.84
CA GLY A 4 2.33 -44.61 -28.43
C GLY A 4 3.47 -43.81 -27.77
N LEU A 5 4.73 -44.00 -28.22
CA LEU A 5 5.88 -43.30 -27.65
C LEU A 5 5.91 -41.84 -28.09
N GLY A 6 5.46 -41.53 -29.33
CA GLY A 6 5.36 -40.15 -29.85
C GLY A 6 4.29 -39.31 -29.15
N LEU A 7 3.15 -39.93 -28.83
CA LEU A 7 2.04 -39.23 -28.15
C LEU A 7 2.39 -38.92 -26.68
N ALA A 8 3.09 -39.82 -25.98
CA ALA A 8 3.53 -39.59 -24.62
C ALA A 8 4.59 -38.47 -24.54
N ALA A 9 5.53 -38.44 -25.48
CA ALA A 9 6.55 -37.39 -25.56
C ALA A 9 5.89 -36.01 -25.84
N LEU A 10 4.86 -35.95 -26.67
CA LEU A 10 4.14 -34.70 -26.97
C LEU A 10 3.39 -34.16 -25.72
N LEU A 11 2.78 -35.04 -24.92
CA LEU A 11 2.07 -34.67 -23.68
C LEU A 11 3.01 -34.14 -22.58
N PHE A 12 4.27 -34.57 -22.55
CA PHE A 12 5.26 -34.07 -21.60
C PHE A 12 5.98 -32.79 -22.09
N LEU A 13 6.10 -32.60 -23.41
CA LEU A 13 6.76 -31.43 -23.96
C LEU A 13 5.85 -30.19 -24.03
N LEU A 14 4.54 -30.36 -24.21
CA LEU A 14 3.57 -29.24 -24.23
C LEU A 14 3.60 -28.39 -22.97
N PRO A 15 3.59 -28.92 -21.74
CA PRO A 15 3.69 -28.11 -20.52
C PRO A 15 5.03 -27.38 -20.39
N VAL A 16 6.11 -27.99 -20.86
CA VAL A 16 7.46 -27.37 -20.83
C VAL A 16 7.53 -26.20 -21.81
N PHE A 17 6.96 -26.34 -23.00
CA PHE A 17 6.90 -25.26 -24.00
C PHE A 17 5.99 -24.11 -23.54
N THR A 18 4.85 -24.40 -22.91
CA THR A 18 3.98 -23.33 -22.37
C THR A 18 4.62 -22.59 -21.21
N VAL A 19 5.30 -23.29 -20.30
CA VAL A 19 6.02 -22.65 -19.18
C VAL A 19 7.21 -21.80 -19.67
N THR A 20 7.94 -22.25 -20.69
CA THR A 20 9.04 -21.46 -21.25
C THR A 20 8.56 -20.28 -22.07
N ALA A 21 7.43 -20.40 -22.80
CA ALA A 21 6.81 -19.30 -23.54
C ALA A 21 6.27 -18.21 -22.58
N VAL A 22 5.63 -18.60 -21.48
CA VAL A 22 5.16 -17.67 -20.45
C VAL A 22 6.33 -17.02 -19.68
N ARG A 23 7.43 -17.76 -19.47
CA ARG A 23 8.65 -17.18 -18.87
C ARG A 23 9.38 -16.22 -19.79
N GLY A 24 9.30 -16.42 -21.12
CA GLY A 24 9.89 -15.50 -22.12
C GLY A 24 9.13 -14.17 -22.27
N GLN A 25 7.91 -14.09 -21.77
CA GLN A 25 7.11 -12.84 -21.72
C GLN A 25 7.26 -12.06 -20.40
N ARG A 26 8.24 -12.38 -19.55
CA ARG A 26 8.67 -11.37 -18.58
C ARG A 26 9.10 -10.15 -19.39
N ALA A 27 8.30 -9.09 -19.29
CA ALA A 27 8.63 -7.81 -19.86
C ALA A 27 10.13 -7.58 -19.66
N SER A 28 10.84 -7.33 -20.77
CA SER A 28 12.22 -6.87 -20.70
C SER A 28 12.24 -5.76 -19.64
N GLU A 29 13.01 -5.92 -18.57
CA GLU A 29 13.27 -4.84 -17.63
C GLU A 29 13.85 -3.70 -18.50
N GLN A 30 12.98 -2.80 -18.91
CA GLN A 30 13.43 -1.53 -19.48
C GLN A 30 14.29 -0.89 -18.38
N PRO A 31 15.42 -0.28 -18.74
CA PRO A 31 16.18 0.52 -17.79
C PRO A 31 15.21 1.51 -17.18
N GLU A 32 14.91 1.31 -15.90
CA GLU A 32 13.98 2.21 -15.20
C GLU A 32 14.66 3.55 -15.08
N GLU A 33 13.99 4.58 -15.62
CA GLU A 33 14.46 5.96 -15.50
C GLU A 33 14.63 6.32 -14.02
N PRO A 34 15.63 7.18 -13.70
CA PRO A 34 15.82 7.68 -12.35
C PRO A 34 14.53 8.33 -11.86
N ILE A 35 14.06 7.93 -10.67
CA ILE A 35 12.86 8.53 -10.06
C ILE A 35 13.22 9.96 -9.65
N GLN A 36 12.60 10.94 -10.29
CA GLN A 36 12.70 12.33 -9.87
C GLN A 36 11.87 12.53 -8.62
N LEU A 37 12.51 12.95 -7.52
CA LEU A 37 11.81 13.30 -6.29
C LEU A 37 10.97 14.55 -6.49
N LEU A 38 9.69 14.46 -6.09
CA LEU A 38 8.83 15.62 -5.97
C LEU A 38 9.13 16.36 -4.65
N PRO A 39 8.90 17.68 -4.59
CA PRO A 39 8.96 18.40 -3.32
C PRO A 39 7.91 17.83 -2.36
N PRO A 40 8.18 17.85 -1.03
CA PRO A 40 7.18 17.45 -0.03
C PRO A 40 5.88 18.25 -0.20
N GLY A 41 4.75 17.59 0.00
CA GLY A 41 3.44 18.23 -0.03
C GLY A 41 3.29 19.20 1.14
N GLU A 42 2.69 20.35 0.89
CA GLU A 42 2.55 21.41 1.91
C GLU A 42 1.45 21.09 2.92
N VAL A 43 0.35 20.44 2.49
CA VAL A 43 -0.82 20.16 3.33
C VAL A 43 -0.51 19.09 4.38
N ASP A 44 0.03 17.96 3.96
CA ASP A 44 0.35 16.85 4.86
C ASP A 44 1.55 17.18 5.76
N SER A 45 2.53 17.92 5.26
CA SER A 45 3.71 18.32 6.04
C SER A 45 3.42 19.38 7.10
N ALA A 46 2.42 20.24 6.87
CA ALA A 46 2.01 21.25 7.83
C ALA A 46 1.20 20.69 9.01
N ARG A 47 0.73 19.45 8.92
CA ARG A 47 -0.09 18.82 9.96
C ARG A 47 0.74 17.85 10.79
N THR A 48 0.69 18.00 12.11
CA THR A 48 1.29 17.07 13.07
C THR A 48 0.22 16.13 13.64
N LEU A 49 0.59 14.86 13.81
CA LEU A 49 -0.21 13.81 14.44
C LEU A 49 0.49 13.31 15.69
N ARG A 50 -0.29 12.98 16.71
CA ARG A 50 0.14 12.18 17.86
C ARG A 50 -0.12 10.72 17.51
N VAL A 51 0.95 9.97 17.32
CA VAL A 51 0.90 8.56 16.90
C VAL A 51 1.29 7.67 18.04
N LEU A 52 0.40 6.76 18.42
CA LEU A 52 0.67 5.75 19.47
C LEU A 52 1.38 4.55 18.84
N ASP A 53 2.57 4.24 19.32
CA ASP A 53 3.34 3.05 18.96
C ASP A 53 3.63 2.24 20.23
N GLY A 54 2.95 1.11 20.37
CA GLY A 54 2.91 0.38 21.65
C GLY A 54 2.36 1.25 22.78
N ASP A 55 3.20 1.55 23.78
CA ASP A 55 2.85 2.42 24.91
C ASP A 55 3.41 3.85 24.76
N THR A 56 4.02 4.17 23.63
CA THR A 56 4.69 5.46 23.40
C THR A 56 3.92 6.31 22.42
N VAL A 57 3.67 7.57 22.77
CA VAL A 57 3.11 8.57 21.84
C VAL A 57 4.24 9.40 21.27
N THR A 58 4.31 9.44 19.94
CA THR A 58 5.30 10.22 19.19
C THR A 58 4.58 11.23 18.29
N GLU A 59 5.07 12.46 18.25
CA GLU A 59 4.60 13.44 17.29
C GLU A 59 5.39 13.30 15.97
N MET A 60 4.65 13.23 14.86
CA MET A 60 5.24 13.24 13.52
C MET A 60 4.34 13.98 12.53
N THR A 61 4.89 14.39 11.37
CA THR A 61 4.07 15.01 10.34
C THR A 61 3.09 13.98 9.76
N PHE A 62 1.97 14.45 9.23
CA PHE A 62 1.02 13.54 8.56
C PHE A 62 1.68 12.89 7.33
N SER A 63 2.54 13.61 6.63
CA SER A 63 3.35 13.07 5.54
C SER A 63 4.21 11.88 6.00
N ASP A 64 4.95 12.00 7.11
CA ASP A 64 5.79 10.92 7.64
C ASP A 64 4.97 9.70 8.07
N TYR A 65 3.82 9.95 8.71
CA TYR A 65 2.89 8.88 9.06
C TYR A 65 2.40 8.12 7.83
N LEU A 66 1.94 8.82 6.78
CA LEU A 66 1.48 8.20 5.54
C LEU A 66 2.58 7.40 4.83
N GLN A 67 3.80 7.92 4.82
CA GLN A 67 4.95 7.17 4.28
C GLN A 67 5.16 5.86 5.05
N GLY A 68 5.07 5.89 6.38
CA GLY A 68 5.18 4.71 7.22
C GLY A 68 4.07 3.69 6.98
N VAL A 69 2.84 4.15 6.82
CA VAL A 69 1.69 3.29 6.45
C VAL A 69 1.91 2.69 5.07
N LEU A 70 2.27 3.49 4.07
CA LEU A 70 2.47 3.00 2.71
C LEU A 70 3.60 1.97 2.60
N ARG A 71 4.70 2.12 3.37
CA ARG A 71 5.77 1.12 3.47
C ARG A 71 5.29 -0.22 4.04
N ALA A 72 4.30 -0.19 4.93
CA ALA A 72 3.77 -1.39 5.58
C ALA A 72 2.68 -2.09 4.75
N GLU A 73 1.81 -1.32 4.11
CA GLU A 73 0.57 -1.82 3.49
C GLU A 73 0.74 -2.21 2.02
N MET A 74 1.75 -1.66 1.32
CA MET A 74 1.89 -1.85 -0.11
C MET A 74 3.32 -2.24 -0.52
N PRO A 75 3.51 -3.27 -1.36
CA PRO A 75 4.82 -3.52 -1.94
C PRO A 75 5.31 -2.32 -2.75
N ALA A 76 6.44 -1.72 -2.37
CA ALA A 76 7.00 -0.55 -3.05
C ALA A 76 7.42 -0.81 -4.52
N SER A 77 7.46 -2.09 -4.94
CA SER A 77 7.66 -2.49 -6.34
C SER A 77 6.44 -2.25 -7.23
N PHE A 78 5.25 -2.01 -6.67
CA PHE A 78 4.03 -1.77 -7.45
C PHE A 78 4.14 -0.47 -8.28
N ALA A 79 3.24 -0.32 -9.27
CA ALA A 79 3.17 0.89 -10.09
C ALA A 79 2.95 2.14 -9.24
N GLN A 80 3.48 3.29 -9.67
CA GLN A 80 3.37 4.54 -8.95
C GLN A 80 1.91 4.94 -8.68
N ASP A 81 1.03 4.76 -9.66
CA ASP A 81 -0.39 5.06 -9.53
C ASP A 81 -1.08 4.20 -8.45
N ALA A 82 -0.66 2.93 -8.29
CA ALA A 82 -1.17 2.08 -7.23
C ALA A 82 -0.73 2.56 -5.84
N LEU A 83 0.51 3.02 -5.70
CA LEU A 83 1.01 3.64 -4.47
C LEU A 83 0.26 4.95 -4.18
N CYS A 84 0.00 5.78 -5.18
CA CYS A 84 -0.82 6.99 -5.06
C CYS A 84 -2.24 6.67 -4.59
N ALA A 85 -2.90 5.68 -5.18
CA ALA A 85 -4.25 5.28 -4.80
C ALA A 85 -4.31 4.78 -3.35
N GLN A 86 -3.35 3.95 -2.94
CA GLN A 86 -3.24 3.49 -1.55
C GLN A 86 -2.99 4.66 -0.59
N THR A 87 -2.18 5.63 -0.98
CA THR A 87 -1.92 6.83 -0.16
C THR A 87 -3.21 7.63 0.08
N VAL A 88 -4.02 7.83 -0.96
CA VAL A 88 -5.33 8.52 -0.84
C VAL A 88 -6.27 7.74 0.09
N ALA A 89 -6.31 6.40 -0.03
CA ALA A 89 -7.11 5.56 0.85
C ALA A 89 -6.65 5.67 2.32
N ALA A 90 -5.36 5.52 2.57
CA ALA A 90 -4.77 5.61 3.92
C ALA A 90 -4.99 6.99 4.56
N ARG A 91 -4.80 8.07 3.79
CA ARG A 91 -5.06 9.44 4.24
C ARG A 91 -6.52 9.62 4.61
N THR A 92 -7.44 9.16 3.76
CA THR A 92 -8.88 9.27 4.00
C THR A 92 -9.31 8.52 5.25
N TYR A 93 -8.80 7.28 5.42
CA TYR A 93 -9.05 6.48 6.62
C TYR A 93 -8.56 7.20 7.90
N THR A 94 -7.35 7.76 7.86
CA THR A 94 -6.80 8.50 9.00
C THR A 94 -7.65 9.72 9.36
N TYR A 95 -8.06 10.53 8.37
CA TYR A 95 -8.97 11.65 8.60
C TYR A 95 -10.30 11.20 9.18
N TYR A 96 -10.88 10.11 8.65
CA TYR A 96 -12.12 9.55 9.19
C TYR A 96 -11.98 9.18 10.67
N LYS A 97 -10.91 8.46 11.02
CA LYS A 97 -10.64 8.05 12.41
C LYS A 97 -10.49 9.25 13.35
N MET A 98 -9.77 10.27 12.93
CA MET A 98 -9.57 11.50 13.71
C MET A 98 -10.88 12.26 13.94
N GLN A 99 -11.75 12.35 12.94
CA GLN A 99 -13.03 13.07 13.05
C GLN A 99 -14.06 12.32 13.87
N ASN A 100 -14.02 10.99 13.87
CA ASN A 100 -14.99 10.16 14.58
C ASN A 100 -14.49 9.66 15.94
N GLY A 101 -13.46 10.34 16.50
CA GLY A 101 -13.00 10.12 17.85
C GLY A 101 -12.27 8.79 18.04
N GLY A 102 -11.38 8.42 17.14
CA GLY A 102 -10.55 7.21 17.16
C GLY A 102 -10.51 6.37 18.44
N ASN A 103 -9.88 5.22 18.46
CA ASN A 103 -9.91 4.30 19.61
C ASN A 103 -9.02 4.77 20.79
N HIS A 104 -8.38 5.95 20.69
CA HIS A 104 -7.34 6.40 21.61
C HIS A 104 -7.74 7.62 22.47
N GLY A 105 -8.97 8.14 22.30
CA GLY A 105 -9.47 9.30 23.05
C GLY A 105 -8.53 10.51 22.92
N ASP A 106 -8.21 11.14 24.06
CA ASP A 106 -7.31 12.30 24.10
C ASP A 106 -5.82 11.93 24.08
N THR A 107 -5.47 10.63 24.08
CA THR A 107 -4.08 10.18 24.17
C THR A 107 -3.35 10.33 22.85
N ALA A 108 -3.95 9.87 21.75
CA ALA A 108 -3.34 9.90 20.41
C ALA A 108 -4.41 10.07 19.34
N ASP A 109 -3.98 10.56 18.18
CA ASP A 109 -4.87 10.76 17.04
C ASP A 109 -5.04 9.48 16.23
N ILE A 110 -4.00 8.63 16.19
CA ILE A 110 -3.92 7.37 15.44
C ILE A 110 -2.87 6.45 16.08
N CYS A 111 -2.81 5.16 15.70
CA CYS A 111 -1.76 4.25 16.13
C CYS A 111 -1.14 3.46 14.97
N THR A 112 -0.09 2.69 15.30
CA THR A 112 0.65 1.83 14.37
C THR A 112 0.14 0.38 14.32
N ASP A 113 -0.88 0.04 15.11
CA ASP A 113 -1.45 -1.31 15.18
C ASP A 113 -2.47 -1.52 14.05
N HIS A 114 -2.18 -2.46 13.16
CA HIS A 114 -3.05 -2.83 12.03
C HIS A 114 -4.40 -3.41 12.47
N THR A 115 -4.54 -3.91 13.69
CA THR A 115 -5.80 -4.43 14.22
C THR A 115 -6.73 -3.32 14.73
N CYS A 116 -6.19 -2.14 14.95
CA CYS A 116 -6.89 -0.96 15.47
C CYS A 116 -7.00 0.15 14.41
N CYS A 117 -5.88 0.47 13.78
CA CYS A 117 -5.75 1.55 12.80
C CYS A 117 -5.17 1.05 11.47
N GLN A 118 -3.89 1.27 11.22
CA GLN A 118 -3.18 0.86 10.01
C GLN A 118 -1.79 0.36 10.39
N ALA A 119 -1.25 -0.60 9.65
CA ALA A 119 0.14 -1.01 9.83
C ALA A 119 1.09 0.15 9.55
N PHE A 120 2.22 0.17 10.24
CA PHE A 120 3.25 1.19 10.10
C PHE A 120 4.64 0.55 10.06
N LEU A 121 5.48 1.01 9.15
CA LEU A 121 6.86 0.56 9.03
C LEU A 121 7.80 1.76 8.93
N GLY A 122 8.69 1.90 9.91
CA GLY A 122 9.71 2.94 9.93
C GLY A 122 10.71 2.81 8.76
N LYS A 123 11.29 3.94 8.35
CA LYS A 123 12.18 4.06 7.18
C LYS A 123 13.38 3.09 7.26
N ASP A 124 14.06 3.03 8.39
CA ASP A 124 15.26 2.20 8.55
C ASP A 124 14.95 0.71 8.38
N ARG A 125 13.86 0.26 9.01
CA ARG A 125 13.44 -1.13 8.92
C ARG A 125 12.95 -1.50 7.51
N ALA A 126 12.32 -0.57 6.81
CA ALA A 126 11.95 -0.76 5.41
C ALA A 126 13.20 -0.86 4.53
N ALA A 127 14.21 0.00 4.74
CA ALA A 127 15.46 -0.02 4.02
C ALA A 127 16.21 -1.36 4.19
N ASP A 128 16.24 -1.91 5.41
CA ASP A 128 16.82 -3.23 5.68
C ASP A 128 16.11 -4.34 4.88
N ASN A 129 14.78 -4.29 4.82
CA ASN A 129 13.98 -5.27 4.07
C ASN A 129 14.18 -5.15 2.55
N TRP A 130 14.39 -3.95 2.03
CA TRP A 130 14.52 -3.67 0.60
C TRP A 130 15.93 -3.82 0.06
N GLY A 131 16.95 -3.78 0.93
CA GLY A 131 18.36 -3.94 0.58
C GLY A 131 18.79 -2.97 -0.52
N LYS A 132 19.33 -3.50 -1.63
CA LYS A 132 19.81 -2.68 -2.75
C LYS A 132 18.76 -1.78 -3.42
N ASN A 133 17.48 -2.04 -3.21
CA ASN A 133 16.38 -1.25 -3.76
C ASN A 133 15.89 -0.15 -2.81
N ALA A 134 16.48 -0.01 -1.62
CA ALA A 134 15.99 0.85 -0.56
C ALA A 134 15.79 2.31 -1.01
N GLU A 135 16.81 2.91 -1.61
CA GLU A 135 16.76 4.30 -2.09
C GLU A 135 15.65 4.50 -3.14
N ARG A 136 15.57 3.60 -4.10
CA ARG A 136 14.56 3.67 -5.16
C ARG A 136 13.15 3.50 -4.63
N TYR A 137 12.93 2.53 -3.74
CA TYR A 137 11.62 2.26 -3.19
C TYR A 137 11.17 3.37 -2.25
N GLU A 138 12.08 3.94 -1.49
CA GLU A 138 11.80 5.12 -0.67
C GLU A 138 11.37 6.31 -1.53
N ALA A 139 12.09 6.60 -2.61
CA ALA A 139 11.73 7.66 -3.56
C ALA A 139 10.31 7.49 -4.13
N LYS A 140 9.89 6.24 -4.40
CA LYS A 140 8.52 5.96 -4.85
C LYS A 140 7.48 6.24 -3.77
N ILE A 141 7.76 5.87 -2.53
CA ILE A 141 6.88 6.13 -1.38
C ILE A 141 6.73 7.64 -1.16
N GLU A 142 7.84 8.36 -1.07
CA GLU A 142 7.86 9.82 -0.90
C GLU A 142 7.08 10.51 -2.03
N ASN A 143 7.30 10.12 -3.28
CA ASN A 143 6.60 10.68 -4.43
C ASN A 143 5.10 10.37 -4.43
N ALA A 144 4.67 9.20 -3.98
CA ALA A 144 3.25 8.87 -3.90
C ALA A 144 2.51 9.77 -2.89
N VAL A 145 3.13 10.01 -1.74
CA VAL A 145 2.58 10.91 -0.71
C VAL A 145 2.54 12.34 -1.22
N SER A 146 3.64 12.84 -1.81
CA SER A 146 3.73 14.21 -2.33
C SER A 146 2.78 14.47 -3.51
N ALA A 147 2.69 13.53 -4.46
CA ALA A 147 1.83 13.67 -5.65
C ALA A 147 0.33 13.69 -5.30
N THR A 148 -0.04 13.16 -4.15
CA THR A 148 -1.43 13.10 -3.68
C THR A 148 -1.71 14.00 -2.48
N ASP A 149 -0.84 15.00 -2.22
CA ASP A 149 -0.91 15.86 -1.05
C ASP A 149 -2.32 16.41 -0.80
N GLY A 150 -2.85 16.24 0.40
CA GLY A 150 -4.18 16.71 0.81
C GLY A 150 -5.36 16.01 0.15
N GLN A 151 -5.18 15.06 -0.80
CA GLN A 151 -6.29 14.40 -1.49
C GLN A 151 -6.96 13.36 -0.59
N VAL A 152 -8.28 13.46 -0.46
CA VAL A 152 -9.14 12.55 0.33
C VAL A 152 -10.39 12.17 -0.45
N MET A 153 -10.94 10.99 -0.16
CA MET A 153 -12.21 10.54 -0.71
C MET A 153 -13.35 11.01 0.19
N LEU A 154 -14.33 11.70 -0.41
CA LEU A 154 -15.48 12.24 0.30
C LEU A 154 -16.80 11.64 -0.22
N TYR A 155 -17.74 11.46 0.68
CA TYR A 155 -19.15 11.24 0.37
C TYR A 155 -19.99 12.23 1.14
N GLY A 156 -20.84 12.99 0.45
CA GLY A 156 -21.63 14.06 1.07
C GLY A 156 -20.80 15.15 1.77
N GLY A 157 -19.55 15.37 1.34
CA GLY A 157 -18.64 16.35 1.93
C GLY A 157 -17.85 15.85 3.15
N THR A 158 -18.03 14.58 3.54
CA THR A 158 -17.36 13.97 4.70
C THR A 158 -16.41 12.85 4.24
N PRO A 159 -15.21 12.72 4.83
CA PRO A 159 -14.32 11.60 4.55
C PRO A 159 -15.02 10.25 4.79
N ILE A 160 -14.89 9.32 3.84
CA ILE A 160 -15.43 7.97 3.99
C ILE A 160 -14.55 7.13 4.90
N LEU A 161 -15.10 6.04 5.46
CA LEU A 161 -14.30 4.99 6.08
C LEU A 161 -13.63 4.16 4.97
N ALA A 162 -12.44 4.60 4.54
CA ALA A 162 -11.71 4.05 3.40
C ALA A 162 -10.96 2.77 3.80
N VAL A 163 -11.70 1.68 4.00
CA VAL A 163 -11.12 0.36 4.26
C VAL A 163 -10.62 -0.29 2.97
N PHE A 164 -9.57 -1.07 3.08
CA PHE A 164 -8.93 -1.74 1.96
C PHE A 164 -8.49 -3.15 2.35
N HIS A 165 -8.19 -3.99 1.36
CA HIS A 165 -7.69 -5.35 1.55
C HIS A 165 -6.67 -5.71 0.45
N SER A 166 -5.79 -6.66 0.73
CA SER A 166 -4.70 -7.04 -0.17
C SER A 166 -5.16 -7.88 -1.37
N SER A 167 -6.22 -8.67 -1.23
CA SER A 167 -6.74 -9.53 -2.30
C SER A 167 -8.19 -9.95 -2.05
N SER A 168 -8.91 -10.27 -3.13
CA SER A 168 -10.22 -10.91 -3.09
C SER A 168 -10.24 -12.10 -4.04
N ALA A 169 -11.18 -13.03 -3.82
CA ALA A 169 -11.40 -14.19 -4.70
C ALA A 169 -12.31 -13.86 -5.91
N GLY A 170 -12.32 -12.61 -6.38
CA GLY A 170 -13.11 -12.14 -7.51
C GLY A 170 -14.32 -11.29 -7.12
N GLU A 171 -14.77 -11.37 -5.88
CA GLU A 171 -15.87 -10.54 -5.34
C GLU A 171 -15.42 -9.87 -4.03
N THR A 172 -15.89 -8.67 -3.78
CA THR A 172 -15.76 -7.99 -2.49
C THR A 172 -17.05 -8.12 -1.71
N TRP A 173 -16.94 -8.15 -0.40
CA TRP A 173 -18.10 -8.24 0.50
C TRP A 173 -18.67 -6.84 0.75
N ASN A 174 -19.99 -6.76 0.93
CA ASN A 174 -20.61 -5.53 1.41
C ASN A 174 -20.21 -5.27 2.87
N SER A 175 -20.14 -4.01 3.26
CA SER A 175 -19.80 -3.59 4.63
C SER A 175 -20.70 -4.28 5.67
N GLY A 176 -22.01 -4.33 5.47
CA GLY A 176 -22.95 -5.00 6.38
C GLY A 176 -22.80 -6.53 6.49
N GLN A 177 -22.01 -7.17 5.62
CA GLN A 177 -21.66 -8.60 5.73
C GLN A 177 -20.39 -8.83 6.58
N VAL A 178 -19.56 -7.79 6.73
CA VAL A 178 -18.27 -7.86 7.44
C VAL A 178 -18.35 -7.15 8.80
N TRP A 179 -19.07 -6.05 8.88
CA TRP A 179 -19.26 -5.25 10.08
C TRP A 179 -20.74 -5.23 10.50
N ALA A 180 -20.98 -4.89 11.76
CA ALA A 180 -22.34 -4.83 12.31
C ALA A 180 -23.21 -3.70 11.73
N GLN A 181 -22.64 -2.82 10.91
CA GLN A 181 -23.32 -1.67 10.29
C GLN A 181 -22.94 -1.57 8.82
N ASP A 182 -23.90 -1.21 7.98
CA ASP A 182 -23.63 -0.74 6.62
C ASP A 182 -22.97 0.63 6.67
N LEU A 183 -21.89 0.79 5.92
CA LEU A 183 -21.06 2.01 5.85
C LEU A 183 -21.44 2.81 4.60
#